data_2678f98a0101d8c9c7791b832ad3ac33
#
_entry.id   2678f98a0101d8c9c7791b832ad3ac33
#
_cell.length_a   1.000
_cell.length_b   1.000
_cell.length_c   1.000
_cell.angle_alpha   90.00
_cell.angle_beta   90.00
_cell.angle_gamma   90.00
#
_symmetry.space_group_name_H-M   'P 1'
#
loop_
_entity.id
_entity.type
_entity.pdbx_description
1 polymer ?
#
loop_
_entity_poly.entity_id
_entity_poly.type
_entity_poly.pdbx_seq_one_letter_code
_entity_poly.pdbx_strand_id
1 'polypeptide(L)'
;MRILVGYSGFIGLNLQRFINFDYKFNSKNLDEIDNVPDECDIYLCCLPATKWLINKNPDLDLENTIKVFSKIKNKKYNNVFLFSTIDVYQDTALFSDELSTLSFNGAGYSGNRYLFEQLVKNSLNYNSLKILRLPGLFGPFLKKNILFDIKNKNNIDQININSYYQWYNMDRILDDINTINNLDNQIINIFPEPVSTRQIIKNFCSEEIGYSGKLMAYNYQTNTKLSRYWYDANTSLKEIGEFLCN
;
A
#
# COMPACT_ATOMS: atom_id res chain seq x y z
N MET A 1 19.53 14.29 -1.67
CA MET A 1 18.22 14.85 -2.09
C MET A 1 17.17 13.76 -2.18
N ARG A 2 15.91 14.09 -1.93
CA ARG A 2 14.78 13.14 -1.90
C ARG A 2 13.69 13.53 -2.87
N ILE A 3 13.24 12.55 -3.64
CA ILE A 3 12.17 12.67 -4.65
C ILE A 3 10.95 11.90 -4.17
N LEU A 4 9.76 12.51 -4.25
CA LEU A 4 8.49 11.84 -4.01
C LEU A 4 7.65 11.81 -5.29
N VAL A 5 7.36 10.64 -5.81
CA VAL A 5 6.43 10.45 -6.95
C VAL A 5 5.12 9.91 -6.43
N GLY A 6 4.04 10.67 -6.63
CA GLY A 6 2.71 10.39 -6.07
C GLY A 6 2.39 11.23 -4.82
N TYR A 7 2.96 12.42 -4.69
CA TYR A 7 2.85 13.29 -3.51
C TYR A 7 1.40 13.66 -3.14
N SER A 8 0.48 13.66 -4.09
CA SER A 8 -0.94 14.00 -3.87
C SER A 8 -1.81 12.80 -3.49
N GLY A 9 -1.26 11.58 -3.51
CA GLY A 9 -1.93 10.35 -3.09
C GLY A 9 -1.89 10.13 -1.58
N PHE A 10 -2.67 9.15 -1.09
CA PHE A 10 -2.80 8.87 0.35
C PHE A 10 -1.44 8.60 1.02
N ILE A 11 -0.62 7.70 0.45
CA ILE A 11 0.71 7.38 0.98
C ILE A 11 1.60 8.62 0.90
N GLY A 12 1.62 9.32 -0.24
CA GLY A 12 2.45 10.51 -0.44
C GLY A 12 2.13 11.65 0.53
N LEU A 13 0.85 11.88 0.83
CA LEU A 13 0.41 12.87 1.82
C LEU A 13 0.89 12.49 3.23
N ASN A 14 0.84 11.21 3.60
CA ASN A 14 1.31 10.74 4.90
C ASN A 14 2.84 10.80 5.02
N LEU A 15 3.58 10.43 3.98
CA LEU A 15 5.05 10.54 3.97
C LEU A 15 5.52 11.98 4.21
N GLN A 16 4.84 12.96 3.62
CA GLN A 16 5.17 14.38 3.76
C GLN A 16 4.97 14.93 5.18
N ARG A 17 4.27 14.23 6.06
CA ARG A 17 4.15 14.59 7.48
C ARG A 17 5.46 14.41 8.25
N PHE A 18 6.32 13.51 7.76
CA PHE A 18 7.51 13.07 8.46
C PHE A 18 8.80 13.31 7.68
N ILE A 19 8.74 13.36 6.35
CA ILE A 19 9.89 13.45 5.46
C ILE A 19 9.79 14.70 4.60
N ASN A 20 10.85 15.51 4.62
CA ASN A 20 11.00 16.62 3.68
C ASN A 20 11.52 16.09 2.34
N PHE A 21 10.84 16.44 1.26
CA PHE A 21 11.19 16.10 -0.11
C PHE A 21 11.60 17.34 -0.89
N ASP A 22 12.75 17.26 -1.55
CA ASP A 22 13.29 18.34 -2.39
C ASP A 22 12.48 18.47 -3.68
N TYR A 23 12.02 17.34 -4.23
CA TYR A 23 11.26 17.27 -5.47
C TYR A 23 9.99 16.42 -5.28
N LYS A 24 8.87 16.90 -5.84
CA LYS A 24 7.56 16.26 -5.70
C LYS A 24 6.86 16.18 -7.06
N PHE A 25 6.51 14.96 -7.48
CA PHE A 25 5.88 14.70 -8.76
C PHE A 25 4.54 13.97 -8.63
N ASN A 26 3.63 14.27 -9.52
CA ASN A 26 2.40 13.50 -9.77
C ASN A 26 2.15 13.42 -11.28
N SER A 27 0.98 12.94 -11.71
CA SER A 27 0.65 12.78 -13.14
C SER A 27 0.68 14.09 -13.97
N LYS A 28 0.71 15.26 -13.31
CA LYS A 28 0.68 16.56 -14.01
C LYS A 28 2.08 17.10 -14.34
N ASN A 29 3.07 16.75 -13.54
CA ASN A 29 4.42 17.29 -13.66
C ASN A 29 5.53 16.22 -13.68
N LEU A 30 5.18 14.95 -13.86
CA LEU A 30 6.17 13.87 -13.87
C LEU A 30 7.19 13.98 -15.00
N ASP A 31 6.85 14.69 -16.08
CA ASP A 31 7.76 14.95 -17.20
C ASP A 31 8.97 15.83 -16.80
N GLU A 32 8.87 16.57 -15.68
CA GLU A 32 9.94 17.41 -15.16
C GLU A 32 11.01 16.63 -14.38
N ILE A 33 10.81 15.32 -14.16
CA ILE A 33 11.74 14.49 -13.38
C ILE A 33 13.15 14.42 -14.00
N ASP A 34 13.26 14.62 -15.31
CA ASP A 34 14.53 14.65 -16.01
C ASP A 34 15.44 15.80 -15.54
N ASN A 35 14.87 16.87 -14.97
CA ASN A 35 15.60 18.03 -14.45
C ASN A 35 16.19 17.79 -13.06
N VAL A 36 15.86 16.66 -12.41
CA VAL A 36 16.38 16.34 -11.06
C VAL A 36 17.78 15.73 -11.19
N PRO A 37 18.72 16.03 -10.30
CA PRO A 37 20.04 15.38 -10.28
C PRO A 37 19.95 13.86 -10.13
N ASP A 38 20.95 13.14 -10.64
CA ASP A 38 21.16 11.73 -10.35
C ASP A 38 21.53 11.48 -8.89
N GLU A 39 21.49 10.23 -8.47
CA GLU A 39 21.86 9.76 -7.13
C GLU A 39 21.00 10.34 -5.99
N CYS A 40 19.75 10.70 -6.29
CA CYS A 40 18.75 11.03 -5.27
C CYS A 40 18.10 9.75 -4.71
N ASP A 41 17.54 9.85 -3.51
CA ASP A 41 16.60 8.85 -2.99
C ASP A 41 15.23 9.07 -3.61
N ILE A 42 14.57 8.02 -4.09
CA ILE A 42 13.23 8.13 -4.68
C ILE A 42 12.20 7.28 -3.93
N TYR A 43 11.04 7.88 -3.66
CA TYR A 43 9.88 7.27 -3.02
C TYR A 43 8.76 7.17 -4.03
N LEU A 44 8.41 5.94 -4.44
CA LEU A 44 7.45 5.63 -5.49
C LEU A 44 6.12 5.17 -4.88
N CYS A 45 5.12 6.05 -4.83
CA CYS A 45 3.74 5.77 -4.42
C CYS A 45 2.74 6.30 -5.46
N CYS A 46 3.05 6.13 -6.73
CA CYS A 46 2.52 6.90 -7.85
C CYS A 46 1.39 6.21 -8.64
N LEU A 47 1.11 4.93 -8.38
CA LEU A 47 0.08 4.24 -9.13
C LEU A 47 -1.29 4.35 -8.45
N PRO A 48 -2.40 4.46 -9.23
CA PRO A 48 -3.75 4.54 -8.69
C PRO A 48 -4.10 3.34 -7.79
N ALA A 49 -4.90 3.55 -6.73
CA ALA A 49 -5.25 2.50 -5.77
C ALA A 49 -6.75 2.15 -5.75
N THR A 50 -7.50 2.48 -6.81
CA THR A 50 -8.94 2.18 -6.90
C THR A 50 -9.14 0.86 -7.63
N LYS A 51 -8.93 -0.25 -6.91
CA LYS A 51 -8.92 -1.63 -7.42
C LYS A 51 -10.10 -1.97 -8.33
N TRP A 52 -11.34 -1.63 -7.90
CA TRP A 52 -12.54 -1.95 -8.69
C TRP A 52 -12.59 -1.20 -10.03
N LEU A 53 -12.10 0.05 -10.07
CA LEU A 53 -12.06 0.86 -11.30
C LEU A 53 -10.96 0.34 -12.24
N ILE A 54 -9.80 -0.01 -11.68
CA ILE A 54 -8.68 -0.56 -12.44
C ILE A 54 -9.07 -1.90 -13.07
N ASN A 55 -9.75 -2.77 -12.32
CA ASN A 55 -10.20 -4.05 -12.85
C ASN A 55 -11.30 -3.93 -13.93
N LYS A 56 -12.00 -2.78 -14.01
CA LYS A 56 -12.88 -2.48 -15.15
C LYS A 56 -12.14 -2.02 -16.39
N ASN A 57 -10.98 -1.38 -16.24
CA ASN A 57 -10.18 -0.82 -17.33
C ASN A 57 -8.70 -1.18 -17.12
N PRO A 58 -8.33 -2.47 -17.17
CA PRO A 58 -7.00 -2.93 -16.79
C PRO A 58 -5.90 -2.43 -17.75
N ASP A 59 -6.22 -2.30 -19.04
CA ASP A 59 -5.25 -1.87 -20.06
C ASP A 59 -4.85 -0.40 -19.87
N LEU A 60 -5.79 0.46 -19.50
CA LEU A 60 -5.50 1.86 -19.21
C LEU A 60 -4.55 2.01 -18.00
N ASP A 61 -4.74 1.18 -16.98
CA ASP A 61 -3.84 1.17 -15.82
C ASP A 61 -2.47 0.58 -16.18
N LEU A 62 -2.41 -0.41 -17.08
CA LEU A 62 -1.17 -0.95 -17.61
C LEU A 62 -0.40 0.12 -18.39
N GLU A 63 -1.05 0.83 -19.31
CA GLU A 63 -0.45 1.94 -20.06
C GLU A 63 0.11 3.02 -19.12
N ASN A 64 -0.67 3.40 -18.09
CA ASN A 64 -0.22 4.36 -17.09
C ASN A 64 0.98 3.83 -16.29
N THR A 65 1.01 2.56 -15.95
CA THR A 65 2.13 1.90 -15.26
C THR A 65 3.40 1.96 -16.09
N ILE A 66 3.32 1.62 -17.38
CA ILE A 66 4.44 1.69 -18.32
C ILE A 66 4.90 3.15 -18.54
N LYS A 67 3.95 4.08 -18.67
CA LYS A 67 4.24 5.51 -18.80
C LYS A 67 5.02 6.04 -17.60
N VAL A 68 4.57 5.76 -16.38
CA VAL A 68 5.28 6.17 -15.16
C VAL A 68 6.69 5.60 -15.14
N PHE A 69 6.85 4.30 -15.42
CA PHE A 69 8.16 3.66 -15.47
C PHE A 69 9.07 4.29 -16.51
N SER A 70 8.57 4.58 -17.71
CA SER A 70 9.36 5.19 -18.79
C SER A 70 9.96 6.54 -18.42
N LYS A 71 9.31 7.30 -17.51
CA LYS A 71 9.80 8.60 -17.04
C LYS A 71 10.91 8.48 -15.98
N ILE A 72 10.88 7.44 -15.16
CA ILE A 72 11.85 7.29 -14.07
C ILE A 72 13.08 6.45 -14.46
N LYS A 73 12.99 5.62 -15.51
CA LYS A 73 14.00 4.57 -15.81
C LYS A 73 15.37 5.10 -16.24
N ASN A 74 15.46 6.32 -16.78
CA ASN A 74 16.69 6.85 -17.38
C ASN A 74 17.64 7.50 -16.36
N LYS A 75 17.26 7.53 -15.07
CA LYS A 75 18.05 8.14 -14.00
C LYS A 75 18.70 7.08 -13.12
N LYS A 76 19.82 7.44 -12.49
CA LYS A 76 20.44 6.67 -11.43
C LYS A 76 19.94 7.16 -10.07
N TYR A 77 19.51 6.23 -9.22
CA TYR A 77 19.04 6.52 -7.86
C TYR A 77 19.98 5.94 -6.81
N ASN A 78 20.07 6.60 -5.67
CA ASN A 78 20.79 6.06 -4.52
C ASN A 78 19.92 5.00 -3.82
N ASN A 79 18.81 5.41 -3.21
CA ASN A 79 17.86 4.50 -2.60
C ASN A 79 16.50 4.59 -3.32
N VAL A 80 15.89 3.45 -3.59
CA VAL A 80 14.54 3.34 -4.15
C VAL A 80 13.62 2.69 -3.13
N PHE A 81 12.57 3.42 -2.74
CA PHE A 81 11.47 2.92 -1.92
C PHE A 81 10.22 2.78 -2.78
N LEU A 82 9.82 1.57 -3.10
CA LEU A 82 8.59 1.29 -3.84
C LEU A 82 7.50 0.85 -2.88
N PHE A 83 6.42 1.63 -2.80
CA PHE A 83 5.22 1.28 -2.04
C PHE A 83 4.28 0.45 -2.92
N SER A 84 4.30 -0.85 -2.70
CA SER A 84 3.51 -1.85 -3.39
C SER A 84 2.32 -2.31 -2.53
N THR A 85 1.70 -3.41 -2.85
CA THR A 85 0.45 -3.89 -2.25
C THR A 85 0.48 -5.38 -1.92
N ILE A 86 -0.26 -5.77 -0.89
CA ILE A 86 -0.58 -7.17 -0.56
C ILE A 86 -1.28 -7.90 -1.74
N ASP A 87 -2.00 -7.16 -2.57
CA ASP A 87 -2.77 -7.74 -3.68
C ASP A 87 -1.90 -8.32 -4.82
N VAL A 88 -0.56 -8.20 -4.76
CA VAL A 88 0.34 -8.96 -5.67
C VAL A 88 0.26 -10.46 -5.40
N TYR A 89 -0.14 -10.87 -4.20
CA TYR A 89 -0.49 -12.24 -3.89
C TYR A 89 -1.90 -12.54 -4.42
N GLN A 90 -2.01 -13.50 -5.30
CA GLN A 90 -3.30 -13.84 -5.95
C GLN A 90 -4.32 -14.39 -4.96
N ASP A 91 -3.85 -15.20 -4.01
CA ASP A 91 -4.66 -15.67 -2.90
C ASP A 91 -4.06 -15.15 -1.58
N THR A 92 -4.71 -14.14 -1.03
CA THR A 92 -4.29 -13.51 0.22
C THR A 92 -4.67 -14.32 1.46
N ALA A 93 -5.38 -15.44 1.32
CA ALA A 93 -5.78 -16.33 2.40
C ALA A 93 -4.78 -17.50 2.62
N LEU A 94 -3.79 -17.67 1.76
CA LEU A 94 -2.86 -18.81 1.78
C LEU A 94 -1.58 -18.60 2.61
N PHE A 95 -1.54 -17.63 3.51
CA PHE A 95 -0.36 -17.33 4.32
C PHE A 95 0.93 -17.10 3.49
N SER A 96 0.77 -16.56 2.28
CA SER A 96 1.89 -16.22 1.40
C SER A 96 2.84 -15.23 2.07
N ASP A 97 4.14 -15.35 1.77
CA ASP A 97 5.21 -14.47 2.26
C ASP A 97 6.11 -14.00 1.12
N GLU A 98 7.23 -13.35 1.43
CA GLU A 98 8.17 -12.80 0.44
C GLU A 98 8.88 -13.88 -0.39
N LEU A 99 8.87 -15.14 0.06
CA LEU A 99 9.45 -16.29 -0.65
C LEU A 99 8.46 -16.97 -1.59
N SER A 100 7.18 -16.64 -1.46
CA SER A 100 6.13 -17.22 -2.29
C SER A 100 6.31 -16.84 -3.75
N THR A 101 6.20 -17.84 -4.62
CA THR A 101 6.27 -17.62 -6.06
C THR A 101 5.06 -16.83 -6.53
N LEU A 102 5.31 -15.71 -7.20
CA LEU A 102 4.28 -14.90 -7.83
C LEU A 102 4.35 -15.05 -9.34
N SER A 103 3.20 -15.11 -9.97
CA SER A 103 3.09 -15.13 -11.42
C SER A 103 2.31 -13.91 -11.92
N PHE A 104 2.73 -13.36 -13.05
CA PHE A 104 1.95 -12.36 -13.75
C PHE A 104 0.84 -13.06 -14.55
N ASN A 105 -0.38 -13.03 -14.04
CA ASN A 105 -1.53 -13.70 -14.68
C ASN A 105 -2.49 -12.69 -15.33
N GLY A 106 -1.94 -11.86 -16.23
CA GLY A 106 -2.77 -10.96 -17.03
C GLY A 106 -2.97 -9.56 -16.45
N ALA A 107 -3.76 -8.76 -17.16
CA ALA A 107 -4.06 -7.38 -16.82
C ALA A 107 -5.00 -7.28 -15.61
N GLY A 108 -4.85 -6.23 -14.82
CA GLY A 108 -5.66 -5.92 -13.65
C GLY A 108 -4.83 -5.36 -12.52
N TYR A 109 -5.48 -4.95 -11.44
CA TYR A 109 -4.80 -4.27 -10.35
C TYR A 109 -3.58 -5.04 -9.83
N SER A 110 -3.76 -6.30 -9.47
CA SER A 110 -2.70 -7.15 -8.90
C SER A 110 -1.54 -7.37 -9.88
N GLY A 111 -1.87 -7.73 -11.13
CA GLY A 111 -0.88 -8.00 -12.18
C GLY A 111 -0.07 -6.75 -12.53
N ASN A 112 -0.73 -5.60 -12.70
CA ASN A 112 -0.05 -4.35 -13.03
C ASN A 112 0.86 -3.85 -11.90
N ARG A 113 0.48 -4.07 -10.63
CA ARG A 113 1.35 -3.75 -9.47
C ARG A 113 2.56 -4.67 -9.42
N TYR A 114 2.37 -5.97 -9.64
CA TYR A 114 3.48 -6.92 -9.72
C TYR A 114 4.41 -6.62 -10.90
N LEU A 115 3.86 -6.29 -12.07
CA LEU A 115 4.66 -5.84 -13.22
C LEU A 115 5.52 -4.62 -12.86
N PHE A 116 4.96 -3.63 -12.17
CA PHE A 116 5.72 -2.46 -11.75
C PHE A 116 6.86 -2.82 -10.79
N GLU A 117 6.64 -3.74 -9.83
CA GLU A 117 7.72 -4.28 -9.00
C GLU A 117 8.84 -4.88 -9.85
N GLN A 118 8.49 -5.69 -10.88
CA GLN A 118 9.49 -6.34 -11.75
C GLN A 118 10.24 -5.31 -12.61
N LEU A 119 9.56 -4.31 -13.16
CA LEU A 119 10.18 -3.23 -13.95
C LEU A 119 11.18 -2.44 -13.09
N VAL A 120 10.78 -2.04 -11.88
CA VAL A 120 11.66 -1.33 -10.95
C VAL A 120 12.85 -2.19 -10.55
N LYS A 121 12.61 -3.45 -10.18
CA LYS A 121 13.66 -4.38 -9.72
C LYS A 121 14.70 -4.69 -10.79
N ASN A 122 14.26 -4.91 -12.05
CA ASN A 122 15.11 -5.49 -13.08
C ASN A 122 15.66 -4.45 -14.06
N SER A 123 15.07 -3.26 -14.13
CA SER A 123 15.38 -2.30 -15.20
C SER A 123 15.61 -0.86 -14.70
N LEU A 124 15.48 -0.58 -13.41
CA LEU A 124 15.85 0.70 -12.85
C LEU A 124 17.31 0.67 -12.38
N ASN A 125 18.03 1.78 -12.50
CA ASN A 125 19.41 1.90 -12.03
C ASN A 125 19.42 2.45 -10.59
N TYR A 126 19.86 1.64 -9.62
CA TYR A 126 19.87 2.01 -8.21
C TYR A 126 21.02 1.35 -7.44
N ASN A 127 21.42 1.95 -6.31
CA ASN A 127 22.35 1.34 -5.37
C ASN A 127 21.61 0.44 -4.36
N SER A 128 20.42 0.85 -3.89
CA SER A 128 19.58 0.07 -2.96
C SER A 128 18.12 0.13 -3.35
N LEU A 129 17.40 -0.99 -3.20
CA LEU A 129 15.96 -1.08 -3.46
C LEU A 129 15.23 -1.72 -2.28
N LYS A 130 14.13 -1.09 -1.85
CA LYS A 130 13.18 -1.61 -0.88
C LYS A 130 11.78 -1.60 -1.49
N ILE A 131 11.18 -2.76 -1.71
CA ILE A 131 9.79 -2.93 -2.14
C ILE A 131 8.96 -3.24 -0.90
N LEU A 132 8.15 -2.28 -0.48
CA LEU A 132 7.30 -2.36 0.69
C LEU A 132 5.90 -2.77 0.24
N ARG A 133 5.52 -4.03 0.43
CA ARG A 133 4.16 -4.50 0.19
C ARG A 133 3.30 -4.14 1.40
N LEU A 134 2.29 -3.31 1.16
CA LEU A 134 1.41 -2.78 2.18
C LEU A 134 0.03 -3.44 2.11
N PRO A 135 -0.63 -3.66 3.27
CA PRO A 135 -1.99 -4.21 3.35
C PRO A 135 -3.05 -3.11 3.26
N GLY A 136 -4.16 -3.27 3.94
CA GLY A 136 -5.14 -2.21 4.16
C GLY A 136 -4.56 -1.05 4.97
N LEU A 137 -4.68 0.18 4.48
CA LEU A 137 -4.06 1.35 5.10
C LEU A 137 -5.09 2.23 5.80
N PHE A 138 -4.70 2.85 6.92
CA PHE A 138 -5.49 3.89 7.57
C PHE A 138 -4.59 4.97 8.18
N GLY A 139 -5.19 6.12 8.51
CA GLY A 139 -4.49 7.27 9.05
C GLY A 139 -5.05 8.58 8.49
N PRO A 140 -4.38 9.73 8.74
CA PRO A 140 -4.77 11.03 8.20
C PRO A 140 -4.91 11.01 6.67
N PHE A 141 -5.83 11.82 6.16
CA PHE A 141 -6.16 11.91 4.71
C PHE A 141 -6.84 10.68 4.11
N LEU A 142 -7.28 9.70 4.90
CA LEU A 142 -8.05 8.56 4.40
C LEU A 142 -9.36 9.03 3.77
N LYS A 143 -9.68 8.51 2.55
CA LYS A 143 -10.87 8.92 1.78
C LYS A 143 -11.78 7.76 1.41
N LYS A 144 -11.35 6.53 1.64
CA LYS A 144 -12.08 5.31 1.25
C LYS A 144 -11.54 4.11 2.01
N ASN A 145 -12.28 3.14 2.22
CA ASN A 145 -12.22 1.78 2.73
C ASN A 145 -13.20 1.62 3.90
N ILE A 146 -13.34 0.41 4.43
CA ILE A 146 -14.33 0.14 5.47
C ILE A 146 -14.08 0.92 6.78
N LEU A 147 -12.84 1.26 7.13
CA LEU A 147 -12.56 2.09 8.31
C LEU A 147 -13.01 3.55 8.09
N PHE A 148 -12.84 4.05 6.86
CA PHE A 148 -13.40 5.35 6.49
C PHE A 148 -14.93 5.32 6.52
N ASP A 149 -15.54 4.27 6.00
CA ASP A 149 -16.99 4.14 5.95
C ASP A 149 -17.59 4.02 7.36
N ILE A 150 -16.97 3.24 8.25
CA ILE A 150 -17.35 3.14 9.67
C ILE A 150 -17.26 4.52 10.34
N LYS A 151 -16.11 5.21 10.22
CA LYS A 151 -15.87 6.51 10.85
C LYS A 151 -16.87 7.57 10.42
N ASN A 152 -17.23 7.58 9.13
CA ASN A 152 -18.10 8.60 8.53
C ASN A 152 -19.57 8.14 8.39
N LYS A 153 -19.92 6.96 8.91
CA LYS A 153 -21.24 6.34 8.76
C LYS A 153 -21.70 6.26 7.30
N ASN A 154 -20.76 5.94 6.39
CA ASN A 154 -20.98 5.89 4.95
C ASN A 154 -21.11 4.43 4.50
N ASN A 155 -22.17 4.07 3.74
CA ASN A 155 -22.40 2.74 3.19
C ASN A 155 -22.21 1.58 4.20
N ILE A 156 -22.53 1.80 5.46
CA ILE A 156 -22.30 0.83 6.54
C ILE A 156 -23.08 -0.47 6.35
N ASP A 157 -24.23 -0.40 5.68
CA ASP A 157 -25.06 -1.55 5.28
C ASP A 157 -24.39 -2.47 4.24
N GLN A 158 -23.33 -2.00 3.58
CA GLN A 158 -22.57 -2.77 2.60
C GLN A 158 -21.40 -3.55 3.25
N ILE A 159 -21.04 -3.23 4.47
CA ILE A 159 -19.87 -3.82 5.15
C ILE A 159 -20.15 -5.29 5.49
N ASN A 160 -19.26 -6.19 5.04
CA ASN A 160 -19.33 -7.60 5.40
C ASN A 160 -18.53 -7.86 6.69
N ILE A 161 -19.26 -8.08 7.80
CA ILE A 161 -18.68 -8.30 9.12
C ILE A 161 -17.86 -9.60 9.25
N ASN A 162 -17.98 -10.53 8.29
CA ASN A 162 -17.21 -11.77 8.26
C ASN A 162 -15.85 -11.60 7.56
N SER A 163 -15.52 -10.39 7.13
CA SER A 163 -14.22 -10.09 6.54
C SER A 163 -13.13 -9.99 7.59
N TYR A 164 -11.92 -10.43 7.20
CA TYR A 164 -10.67 -10.27 7.94
C TYR A 164 -9.72 -9.44 7.10
N TYR A 165 -9.12 -8.41 7.71
CA TYR A 165 -8.15 -7.53 7.05
C TYR A 165 -6.91 -7.39 7.91
N GLN A 166 -5.78 -7.17 7.22
CA GLN A 166 -4.56 -6.70 7.82
C GLN A 166 -4.54 -5.17 7.68
N TRP A 167 -4.37 -4.46 8.80
CA TRP A 167 -4.49 -3.01 8.87
C TRP A 167 -3.20 -2.36 9.30
N TYR A 168 -2.67 -1.46 8.46
CA TYR A 168 -1.44 -0.74 8.72
C TYR A 168 -1.71 0.76 8.94
N ASN A 169 -1.27 1.26 10.09
CA ASN A 169 -1.37 2.68 10.46
C ASN A 169 -0.24 3.48 9.80
N MET A 170 -0.59 4.49 9.01
CA MET A 170 0.38 5.35 8.33
C MET A 170 1.21 6.24 9.28
N ASP A 171 0.84 6.36 10.54
CA ASP A 171 1.64 7.08 11.54
C ASP A 171 2.95 6.36 11.88
N ARG A 172 3.05 5.05 11.60
CA ARG A 172 4.27 4.23 11.80
C ARG A 172 5.27 4.30 10.65
N ILE A 173 4.89 4.90 9.52
CA ILE A 173 5.62 4.73 8.26
C ILE A 173 7.09 5.16 8.32
N LEU A 174 7.41 6.22 9.09
CA LEU A 174 8.80 6.70 9.22
C LEU A 174 9.66 5.70 10.01
N ASP A 175 9.16 5.22 11.14
CA ASP A 175 9.88 4.27 12.00
C ASP A 175 10.10 2.94 11.29
N ASP A 176 9.09 2.49 10.54
CA ASP A 176 9.20 1.26 9.76
C ASP A 176 10.17 1.41 8.59
N ILE A 177 10.21 2.55 7.88
CA ILE A 177 11.22 2.82 6.85
C ILE A 177 12.63 2.80 7.46
N ASN A 178 12.83 3.40 8.63
CA ASN A 178 14.12 3.40 9.32
C ASN A 178 14.54 1.96 9.71
N THR A 179 13.61 1.15 10.18
CA THR A 179 13.85 -0.27 10.49
C THR A 179 14.21 -1.04 9.22
N ILE A 180 13.44 -0.87 8.14
CA ILE A 180 13.60 -1.56 6.86
C ILE A 180 14.93 -1.20 6.18
N ASN A 181 15.42 0.02 6.35
CA ASN A 181 16.72 0.42 5.80
C ASN A 181 17.89 -0.43 6.30
N ASN A 182 17.78 -0.96 7.51
CA ASN A 182 18.81 -1.80 8.14
C ASN A 182 18.67 -3.30 7.76
N LEU A 183 17.66 -3.66 6.97
CA LEU A 183 17.45 -5.04 6.52
C LEU A 183 18.12 -5.26 5.16
N ASP A 184 18.74 -6.43 4.96
CA ASP A 184 19.28 -6.83 3.65
C ASP A 184 18.19 -7.21 2.64
N ASN A 185 16.97 -7.41 3.11
CA ASN A 185 15.84 -7.82 2.28
C ASN A 185 15.40 -6.73 1.30
N GLN A 186 15.28 -7.09 0.04
CA GLN A 186 14.81 -6.20 -1.01
C GLN A 186 13.27 -6.07 -1.01
N ILE A 187 12.55 -7.16 -0.73
CA ILE A 187 11.08 -7.18 -0.65
C ILE A 187 10.68 -7.42 0.80
N ILE A 188 9.80 -6.60 1.31
CA ILE A 188 9.33 -6.64 2.71
C ILE A 188 7.80 -6.55 2.74
N ASN A 189 7.17 -7.54 3.34
CA ASN A 189 5.75 -7.54 3.65
C ASN A 189 5.52 -6.83 5.00
N ILE A 190 4.92 -5.66 4.98
CA ILE A 190 4.57 -4.93 6.19
C ILE A 190 3.12 -5.31 6.57
N PHE A 191 2.94 -6.56 6.98
CA PHE A 191 1.61 -7.14 7.22
C PHE A 191 1.39 -7.38 8.72
N PRO A 192 0.55 -6.57 9.38
CA PRO A 192 0.08 -6.83 10.73
C PRO A 192 -0.78 -8.11 10.80
N GLU A 193 -0.97 -8.62 12.00
CA GLU A 193 -1.89 -9.73 12.24
C GLU A 193 -3.32 -9.37 11.82
N PRO A 194 -4.05 -10.29 11.16
CA PRO A 194 -5.41 -10.03 10.70
C PRO A 194 -6.37 -9.69 11.83
N VAL A 195 -7.22 -8.71 11.60
CA VAL A 195 -8.31 -8.30 12.51
C VAL A 195 -9.65 -8.52 11.82
N SER A 196 -10.61 -9.12 12.52
CA SER A 196 -11.96 -9.30 11.98
C SER A 196 -12.75 -7.99 12.01
N THR A 197 -13.51 -7.73 10.96
CA THR A 197 -14.41 -6.58 10.88
C THR A 197 -15.45 -6.60 11.99
N ARG A 198 -15.95 -7.79 12.36
CA ARG A 198 -16.87 -7.97 13.50
C ARG A 198 -16.26 -7.47 14.82
N GLN A 199 -14.97 -7.73 15.05
CA GLN A 199 -14.29 -7.31 16.27
C GLN A 199 -14.14 -5.79 16.31
N ILE A 200 -13.81 -5.15 15.17
CA ILE A 200 -13.73 -3.68 15.06
C ILE A 200 -15.10 -3.07 15.40
N ILE A 201 -16.17 -3.57 14.79
CA ILE A 201 -17.52 -3.06 15.02
C ILE A 201 -17.94 -3.24 16.48
N LYS A 202 -17.74 -4.43 17.05
CA LYS A 202 -18.09 -4.72 18.44
C LYS A 202 -17.37 -3.82 19.44
N ASN A 203 -16.11 -3.48 19.18
CA ASN A 203 -15.28 -2.72 20.12
C ASN A 203 -15.49 -1.20 20.02
N PHE A 204 -15.81 -0.69 18.83
CA PHE A 204 -15.72 0.75 18.57
C PHE A 204 -17.00 1.37 18.01
N CYS A 205 -18.04 0.58 17.71
CA CYS A 205 -19.30 1.09 17.22
C CYS A 205 -20.39 0.91 18.25
N SER A 206 -21.19 1.95 18.50
CA SER A 206 -22.31 1.93 19.47
C SER A 206 -23.58 1.26 18.90
N GLU A 207 -23.65 1.06 17.61
CA GLU A 207 -24.79 0.47 16.89
C GLU A 207 -24.34 -0.79 16.19
N GLU A 208 -25.25 -1.76 16.02
CA GLU A 208 -25.01 -2.93 15.20
C GLU A 208 -24.94 -2.49 13.72
N ILE A 209 -23.70 -2.22 13.25
CA ILE A 209 -23.45 -1.86 11.88
C ILE A 209 -23.66 -3.08 11.00
N GLY A 210 -24.58 -2.93 10.07
CA GLY A 210 -25.21 -3.99 9.38
C GLY A 210 -24.30 -4.83 8.50
N TYR A 211 -24.80 -5.99 8.21
CA TYR A 211 -24.33 -6.93 7.22
C TYR A 211 -25.43 -7.12 6.16
N SER A 212 -25.13 -6.86 4.91
CA SER A 212 -26.12 -7.04 3.85
C SER A 212 -26.07 -8.41 3.18
N GLY A 213 -24.97 -9.15 3.33
CA GLY A 213 -24.71 -10.37 2.56
C GLY A 213 -24.45 -10.13 1.06
N LYS A 214 -24.45 -8.88 0.60
CA LYS A 214 -24.28 -8.51 -0.81
C LYS A 214 -22.83 -8.47 -1.25
N LEU A 215 -21.92 -8.08 -0.36
CA LEU A 215 -20.49 -8.02 -0.65
C LEU A 215 -19.80 -9.31 -0.21
N MET A 216 -18.84 -9.76 -1.03
CA MET A 216 -18.00 -10.92 -0.71
C MET A 216 -17.16 -10.62 0.55
N ALA A 217 -17.02 -11.61 1.42
CA ALA A 217 -16.09 -11.53 2.53
C ALA A 217 -14.65 -11.58 2.03
N TYR A 218 -13.81 -10.71 2.54
CA TYR A 218 -12.37 -10.72 2.29
C TYR A 218 -11.64 -11.47 3.41
N ASN A 219 -10.58 -12.19 3.06
CA ASN A 219 -9.77 -12.92 4.02
C ASN A 219 -8.29 -12.68 3.72
N TYR A 220 -7.70 -11.69 4.39
CA TYR A 220 -6.28 -11.35 4.27
C TYR A 220 -5.52 -11.99 5.42
N GLN A 221 -4.66 -12.96 5.11
CA GLN A 221 -3.86 -13.73 6.06
C GLN A 221 -2.43 -13.97 5.56
N THR A 222 -1.84 -13.00 4.92
CA THR A 222 -0.46 -13.07 4.44
C THR A 222 0.53 -12.84 5.57
N ASN A 223 1.73 -13.40 5.44
CA ASN A 223 2.78 -13.37 6.44
C ASN A 223 3.97 -12.50 5.99
N THR A 224 4.89 -12.25 6.93
CA THR A 224 6.25 -11.82 6.60
C THR A 224 7.24 -12.89 7.07
N LYS A 225 8.30 -13.12 6.30
CA LYS A 225 9.36 -14.08 6.66
C LYS A 225 10.23 -13.62 7.83
N LEU A 226 10.19 -12.34 8.18
CA LEU A 226 10.96 -11.76 9.29
C LEU A 226 10.38 -12.14 10.65
N SER A 227 9.05 -12.19 10.72
CA SER A 227 8.24 -12.69 11.83
C SER A 227 6.89 -13.08 11.23
N ARG A 228 6.07 -13.84 11.94
CA ARG A 228 4.76 -14.22 11.40
C ARG A 228 3.96 -13.02 10.93
N TYR A 229 3.99 -11.92 11.72
CA TYR A 229 3.34 -10.65 11.42
C TYR A 229 4.24 -9.48 11.79
N TRP A 230 4.04 -8.32 11.15
CA TRP A 230 4.78 -7.09 11.44
C TRP A 230 4.39 -6.48 12.79
N TYR A 231 3.09 -6.51 13.13
CA TYR A 231 2.51 -6.16 14.42
C TYR A 231 1.44 -7.18 14.80
N ASP A 232 1.13 -7.30 16.10
CA ASP A 232 0.03 -8.13 16.58
C ASP A 232 -1.36 -7.46 16.39
N ALA A 233 -2.41 -8.26 16.48
CA ALA A 233 -3.79 -7.81 16.32
C ALA A 233 -4.22 -6.78 17.40
N ASN A 234 -3.70 -6.87 18.62
CA ASN A 234 -4.04 -5.96 19.70
C ASN A 234 -3.49 -4.56 19.41
N THR A 235 -2.26 -4.47 18.90
CA THR A 235 -1.66 -3.21 18.46
C THR A 235 -2.51 -2.58 17.35
N SER A 236 -2.88 -3.35 16.33
CA SER A 236 -3.74 -2.87 15.24
C SER A 236 -5.11 -2.40 15.73
N LEU A 237 -5.75 -3.16 16.64
CA LEU A 237 -7.06 -2.79 17.21
C LEU A 237 -6.99 -1.51 18.04
N LYS A 238 -5.97 -1.35 18.86
CA LYS A 238 -5.77 -0.12 19.64
C LYS A 238 -5.70 1.10 18.72
N GLU A 239 -4.86 1.05 17.70
CA GLU A 239 -4.67 2.15 16.76
C GLU A 239 -5.91 2.42 15.89
N ILE A 240 -6.63 1.36 15.49
CA ILE A 240 -7.94 1.52 14.82
C ILE A 240 -8.92 2.24 15.72
N GLY A 241 -8.98 1.89 17.01
CA GLY A 241 -9.83 2.57 17.98
C GLY A 241 -9.50 4.06 18.11
N GLU A 242 -8.22 4.40 18.23
CA GLU A 242 -7.74 5.79 18.26
C GLU A 242 -8.14 6.54 16.99
N PHE A 243 -8.00 5.91 15.82
CA PHE A 243 -8.39 6.51 14.54
C PHE A 243 -9.90 6.72 14.41
N LEU A 244 -10.72 5.80 14.89
CA LEU A 244 -12.19 5.88 14.78
C LEU A 244 -12.80 6.89 15.77
N CYS A 245 -12.17 7.08 16.95
CA CYS A 245 -12.67 7.95 18.02
C CYS A 245 -12.20 9.42 17.89
N ASN A 246 -11.16 9.70 17.14
CA ASN A 246 -10.65 11.05 16.86
C ASN A 246 -11.24 11.60 15.56
#